data_ccd951f5831ccd96d0f0a72ae2c4cdf4
#
_entry.id   ccd951f5831ccd96d0f0a72ae2c4cdf4
#
_cell.length_a   1.000
_cell.length_b   1.000
_cell.length_c   1.000
_cell.angle_alpha   90.00
_cell.angle_beta   90.00
_cell.angle_gamma   90.00
#
_symmetry.space_group_name_H-M   'P 1'
#
loop_
_entity.id
_entity.type
_entity.pdbx_description
1 polymer ?
#
loop_
_entity_poly.entity_id
_entity_poly.type
_entity_poly.pdbx_seq_one_letter_code
_entity_poly.pdbx_strand_id
1 'polypeptide(L)'
;NISNTNIWKQGDKKPQLEVEKMFREMVGWAVDEGADILIGETFYYAEEAFKALEIMKQAKLPTVVTIAPMAEDIMRDGYGIVETCKELEQRGADVVGMNCFRGPATMLPYLKEIRKKVKCHVGALPIPVRTNKKYTTWFNLPDRKDCSCPAPHGRTFPTALEPLLCNRYEIGQFAKDAHKLDINYLGVCCLGNPVLVREVAHAVGLKVPASKYREKMENHFMYGKNIPKH
;
A
#
# COMPACT_ATOMS: atom_id res chain seq x y z
N ASN A 1 -7.13 -12.48 0.13
CA ASN A 1 -6.00 -11.93 0.86
C ASN A 1 -6.07 -12.26 2.35
N ILE A 2 -4.94 -12.18 3.04
CA ILE A 2 -4.79 -12.26 4.49
C ILE A 2 -4.07 -11.01 4.98
N SER A 3 -4.23 -10.66 6.26
CA SER A 3 -3.64 -9.45 6.80
C SER A 3 -3.24 -9.67 8.26
N ASN A 4 -2.59 -8.69 8.86
CA ASN A 4 -2.23 -8.73 10.27
C ASN A 4 -3.47 -9.01 11.15
N THR A 5 -3.28 -9.71 12.26
CA THR A 5 -4.38 -10.20 13.10
C THR A 5 -4.70 -9.31 14.30
N ASN A 6 -3.86 -8.35 14.62
CA ASN A 6 -3.91 -7.52 15.86
C ASN A 6 -3.78 -8.29 17.19
N ILE A 7 -3.66 -9.61 17.15
CA ILE A 7 -3.43 -10.44 18.35
C ILE A 7 -2.00 -10.97 18.43
N TRP A 8 -1.17 -10.79 17.37
CA TRP A 8 0.23 -11.18 17.37
C TRP A 8 0.99 -10.53 18.54
N LYS A 9 1.76 -11.33 19.26
CA LYS A 9 2.65 -10.87 20.34
C LYS A 9 4.01 -11.51 20.16
N GLN A 10 5.04 -10.68 20.03
CA GLN A 10 6.40 -11.13 19.95
C GLN A 10 6.79 -11.88 21.25
N GLY A 11 7.41 -13.06 21.10
CA GLY A 11 7.86 -13.87 22.22
C GLY A 11 6.76 -14.64 22.98
N ASP A 12 5.49 -14.47 22.65
CA ASP A 12 4.35 -15.18 23.27
C ASP A 12 3.81 -16.27 22.33
N LYS A 13 4.09 -17.54 22.66
CA LYS A 13 3.71 -18.68 21.81
C LYS A 13 2.20 -18.87 21.67
N LYS A 14 1.41 -18.51 22.69
CA LYS A 14 -0.04 -18.78 22.68
C LYS A 14 -0.76 -17.98 21.60
N PRO A 15 -0.67 -16.64 21.53
CA PRO A 15 -1.27 -15.89 20.44
C PRO A 15 -0.64 -16.19 19.08
N GLN A 16 0.67 -16.52 19.01
CA GLN A 16 1.30 -16.94 17.76
C GLN A 16 0.69 -18.22 17.18
N LEU A 17 0.40 -19.21 18.00
CA LEU A 17 -0.29 -20.44 17.56
C LEU A 17 -1.73 -20.18 17.13
N GLU A 18 -2.41 -19.23 17.75
CA GLU A 18 -3.75 -18.83 17.33
C GLU A 18 -3.72 -18.14 15.95
N VAL A 19 -2.80 -17.21 15.74
CA VAL A 19 -2.55 -16.56 14.44
C VAL A 19 -2.22 -17.60 13.36
N GLU A 20 -1.38 -18.56 13.67
CA GLU A 20 -1.06 -19.64 12.73
C GLU A 20 -2.31 -20.42 12.30
N LYS A 21 -3.22 -20.76 13.23
CA LYS A 21 -4.49 -21.41 12.90
C LYS A 21 -5.35 -20.54 11.99
N MET A 22 -5.48 -19.25 12.31
CA MET A 22 -6.24 -18.30 11.48
C MET A 22 -5.69 -18.22 10.06
N PHE A 23 -4.37 -18.13 9.89
CA PHE A 23 -3.77 -18.07 8.56
C PHE A 23 -3.96 -19.38 7.79
N ARG A 24 -3.84 -20.54 8.43
CA ARG A 24 -4.11 -21.85 7.79
C ARG A 24 -5.54 -21.96 7.31
N GLU A 25 -6.49 -21.52 8.11
CA GLU A 25 -7.91 -21.54 7.75
C GLU A 25 -8.18 -20.61 6.56
N MET A 26 -7.69 -19.37 6.58
CA MET A 26 -7.89 -18.42 5.48
C MET A 26 -7.21 -18.84 4.19
N VAL A 27 -6.01 -19.42 4.26
CA VAL A 27 -5.33 -19.98 3.08
C VAL A 27 -6.06 -21.20 2.55
N GLY A 28 -6.58 -22.06 3.45
CA GLY A 28 -7.41 -23.21 3.07
C GLY A 28 -8.63 -22.76 2.26
N TRP A 29 -9.40 -21.81 2.77
CA TRP A 29 -10.56 -21.26 2.02
C TRP A 29 -10.18 -20.69 0.67
N ALA A 30 -9.05 -19.96 0.57
CA ALA A 30 -8.60 -19.40 -0.70
C ALA A 30 -8.24 -20.49 -1.72
N VAL A 31 -7.61 -21.58 -1.28
CA VAL A 31 -7.28 -22.74 -2.14
C VAL A 31 -8.53 -23.47 -2.58
N ASP A 32 -9.46 -23.73 -1.65
CA ASP A 32 -10.70 -24.46 -1.93
C ASP A 32 -11.59 -23.72 -2.95
N GLU A 33 -11.57 -22.38 -2.91
CA GLU A 33 -12.29 -21.50 -3.85
C GLU A 33 -11.49 -21.18 -5.13
N GLY A 34 -10.34 -21.80 -5.34
CA GLY A 34 -9.58 -21.72 -6.58
C GLY A 34 -8.83 -20.39 -6.80
N ALA A 35 -8.28 -19.82 -5.77
CA ALA A 35 -7.45 -18.61 -5.89
C ALA A 35 -6.21 -18.86 -6.76
N ASP A 36 -5.86 -17.92 -7.63
CA ASP A 36 -4.66 -17.97 -8.49
C ASP A 36 -3.42 -17.39 -7.79
N ILE A 37 -3.60 -16.56 -6.76
CA ILE A 37 -2.55 -15.85 -6.05
C ILE A 37 -2.97 -15.61 -4.60
N LEU A 38 -2.00 -15.65 -3.70
CA LEU A 38 -2.20 -15.29 -2.29
C LEU A 38 -1.54 -13.95 -1.97
N ILE A 39 -2.28 -13.06 -1.31
CA ILE A 39 -1.79 -11.74 -0.90
C ILE A 39 -1.82 -11.67 0.61
N GLY A 40 -0.65 -11.52 1.23
CA GLY A 40 -0.47 -11.15 2.62
C GLY A 40 -0.14 -9.65 2.70
N GLU A 41 -0.94 -8.86 3.40
CA GLU A 41 -0.77 -7.41 3.37
C GLU A 41 -0.94 -6.73 4.75
N THR A 42 -0.38 -5.53 4.87
CA THR A 42 -0.54 -4.64 6.02
C THR A 42 0.06 -5.22 7.32
N PHE A 43 1.12 -6.00 7.20
CA PHE A 43 1.86 -6.49 8.37
C PHE A 43 2.74 -5.37 8.96
N TYR A 44 2.64 -5.14 10.24
CA TYR A 44 3.50 -4.23 11.00
C TYR A 44 4.41 -4.93 12.00
N TYR A 45 4.32 -6.27 12.14
CA TYR A 45 5.32 -7.14 12.72
C TYR A 45 5.94 -7.99 11.61
N ALA A 46 7.27 -8.03 11.55
CA ALA A 46 7.98 -8.81 10.54
C ALA A 46 7.79 -10.32 10.77
N GLU A 47 7.85 -10.77 12.01
CA GLU A 47 7.64 -12.18 12.34
C GLU A 47 6.24 -12.68 12.00
N GLU A 48 5.20 -11.84 12.14
CA GLU A 48 3.83 -12.18 11.70
C GLU A 48 3.79 -12.35 10.17
N ALA A 49 4.43 -11.44 9.42
CA ALA A 49 4.54 -11.53 7.96
C ALA A 49 5.31 -12.79 7.54
N PHE A 50 6.37 -13.15 8.23
CA PHE A 50 7.13 -14.38 7.96
C PHE A 50 6.29 -15.62 8.20
N LYS A 51 5.51 -15.66 9.28
CA LYS A 51 4.59 -16.77 9.58
C LYS A 51 3.48 -16.88 8.54
N ALA A 52 2.89 -15.75 8.13
CA ALA A 52 1.91 -15.74 7.05
C ALA A 52 2.49 -16.32 5.75
N LEU A 53 3.67 -15.87 5.33
CA LEU A 53 4.34 -16.37 4.14
C LEU A 53 4.64 -17.87 4.22
N GLU A 54 5.14 -18.35 5.35
CA GLU A 54 5.40 -19.78 5.57
C GLU A 54 4.17 -20.65 5.28
N ILE A 55 2.99 -20.19 5.72
CA ILE A 55 1.72 -20.89 5.51
C ILE A 55 1.25 -20.74 4.06
N MET A 56 1.33 -19.55 3.49
CA MET A 56 0.95 -19.28 2.10
C MET A 56 1.76 -20.15 1.11
N LYS A 57 3.05 -20.36 1.36
CA LYS A 57 3.92 -21.18 0.48
C LYS A 57 3.50 -22.66 0.43
N GLN A 58 2.78 -23.17 1.44
CA GLN A 58 2.27 -24.56 1.43
C GLN A 58 1.21 -24.76 0.35
N ALA A 59 0.50 -23.70 -0.05
CA ALA A 59 -0.49 -23.74 -1.15
C ALA A 59 0.15 -23.83 -2.55
N LYS A 60 1.47 -23.63 -2.70
CA LYS A 60 2.20 -23.62 -3.98
C LYS A 60 1.65 -22.61 -5.00
N LEU A 61 0.99 -21.56 -4.55
CA LEU A 61 0.52 -20.44 -5.36
C LEU A 61 1.52 -19.29 -5.32
N PRO A 62 1.52 -18.40 -6.32
CA PRO A 62 2.27 -17.14 -6.24
C PRO A 62 1.87 -16.34 -4.99
N THR A 63 2.87 -15.71 -4.36
CA THR A 63 2.67 -15.00 -3.09
C THR A 63 3.12 -13.55 -3.18
N VAL A 64 2.27 -12.64 -2.74
CA VAL A 64 2.58 -11.24 -2.50
C VAL A 64 2.60 -11.01 -1.00
N VAL A 65 3.67 -10.41 -0.46
CA VAL A 65 3.69 -10.02 0.96
C VAL A 65 4.14 -8.57 1.09
N THR A 66 3.25 -7.74 1.65
CA THR A 66 3.53 -6.33 1.86
C THR A 66 3.46 -5.95 3.33
N ILE A 67 4.37 -5.06 3.71
CA ILE A 67 4.50 -4.56 5.08
C ILE A 67 4.00 -3.13 5.18
N ALA A 68 3.53 -2.78 6.36
CA ALA A 68 2.99 -1.47 6.69
C ALA A 68 3.67 -0.93 7.95
N PRO A 69 4.94 -0.46 7.86
CA PRO A 69 5.63 0.10 9.02
C PRO A 69 4.90 1.35 9.52
N MET A 70 4.84 1.48 10.83
CA MET A 70 4.21 2.61 11.51
C MET A 70 4.97 3.92 11.24
N ALA A 71 4.91 4.88 12.17
CA ALA A 71 5.59 6.16 12.01
C ALA A 71 7.12 6.02 12.08
N GLU A 72 7.61 5.07 12.81
CA GLU A 72 9.02 4.71 12.93
C GLU A 72 9.52 4.06 11.63
N ASP A 73 10.82 4.11 11.43
CA ASP A 73 11.47 3.54 10.23
C ASP A 73 11.86 2.06 10.44
N ILE A 74 11.17 1.38 11.35
CA ILE A 74 11.33 -0.03 11.69
C ILE A 74 9.96 -0.70 11.86
N MET A 75 9.94 -2.02 11.80
CA MET A 75 8.78 -2.84 12.17
C MET A 75 8.61 -2.85 13.69
N ARG A 76 7.42 -3.16 14.19
CA ARG A 76 7.14 -3.17 15.64
C ARG A 76 7.99 -4.14 16.46
N ASP A 77 8.51 -5.17 15.82
CA ASP A 77 9.40 -6.16 16.41
C ASP A 77 10.89 -5.86 16.17
N GLY A 78 11.20 -4.63 15.71
CA GLY A 78 12.59 -4.12 15.62
C GLY A 78 13.31 -4.44 14.31
N TYR A 79 12.70 -5.16 13.39
CA TYR A 79 13.29 -5.40 12.07
C TYR A 79 13.30 -4.12 11.23
N GLY A 80 14.38 -3.90 10.47
CA GLY A 80 14.43 -2.84 9.47
C GLY A 80 13.47 -3.13 8.30
N ILE A 81 12.90 -2.07 7.71
CA ILE A 81 11.93 -2.18 6.59
C ILE A 81 12.54 -2.95 5.41
N VAL A 82 13.76 -2.58 5.00
CA VAL A 82 14.46 -3.20 3.87
C VAL A 82 14.88 -4.63 4.19
N GLU A 83 15.32 -4.87 5.43
CA GLU A 83 15.69 -6.20 5.92
C GLU A 83 14.51 -7.16 5.92
N THR A 84 13.33 -6.68 6.36
CA THR A 84 12.10 -7.48 6.34
C THR A 84 11.74 -7.91 4.92
N CYS A 85 11.79 -7.00 3.94
CA CYS A 85 11.52 -7.35 2.54
C CYS A 85 12.55 -8.34 1.97
N LYS A 86 13.84 -8.19 2.32
CA LYS A 86 14.90 -9.13 1.93
C LYS A 86 14.67 -10.51 2.52
N GLU A 87 14.33 -10.59 3.79
CA GLU A 87 14.03 -11.85 4.47
C GLU A 87 12.78 -12.54 3.87
N LEU A 88 11.74 -11.78 3.55
CA LEU A 88 10.55 -12.30 2.85
C LEU A 88 10.92 -12.90 1.48
N GLU A 89 11.79 -12.24 0.71
CA GLU A 89 12.30 -12.79 -0.55
C GLU A 89 13.08 -14.11 -0.31
N GLN A 90 13.97 -14.13 0.68
CA GLN A 90 14.76 -15.34 1.01
C GLN A 90 13.89 -16.53 1.42
N ARG A 91 12.73 -16.24 2.04
CA ARG A 91 11.70 -17.24 2.38
C ARG A 91 10.79 -17.60 1.21
N GLY A 92 11.02 -17.03 0.02
CA GLY A 92 10.38 -17.42 -1.22
C GLY A 92 9.12 -16.62 -1.58
N ALA A 93 8.95 -15.39 -1.08
CA ALA A 93 7.92 -14.50 -1.58
C ALA A 93 8.21 -14.10 -3.04
N ASP A 94 7.18 -14.13 -3.90
CA ASP A 94 7.31 -13.78 -5.31
C ASP A 94 7.25 -12.24 -5.50
N VAL A 95 6.52 -11.57 -4.64
CA VAL A 95 6.45 -10.10 -4.56
C VAL A 95 6.60 -9.67 -3.11
N VAL A 96 7.50 -8.71 -2.85
CA VAL A 96 7.63 -8.05 -1.54
C VAL A 96 7.45 -6.55 -1.69
N GLY A 97 7.08 -5.84 -0.63
CA GLY A 97 6.95 -4.39 -0.73
C GLY A 97 6.19 -3.76 0.41
N MET A 98 5.59 -2.61 0.14
CA MET A 98 4.90 -1.82 1.15
C MET A 98 3.48 -1.47 0.72
N ASN A 99 2.57 -1.50 1.68
CA ASN A 99 1.21 -1.00 1.49
C ASN A 99 0.74 -0.15 2.67
N CYS A 100 -0.34 0.59 2.48
CA CYS A 100 -1.03 1.35 3.50
C CYS A 100 -0.13 2.32 4.29
N PHE A 101 -0.55 2.79 5.41
CA PHE A 101 0.00 3.70 6.42
C PHE A 101 0.74 4.93 5.88
N ARG A 102 1.62 4.77 4.90
CA ARG A 102 2.42 5.83 4.29
C ARG A 102 1.85 6.25 2.96
N GLY A 103 1.82 7.55 2.72
CA GLY A 103 1.46 8.09 1.41
C GLY A 103 2.62 8.02 0.40
N PRO A 104 2.37 8.40 -0.86
CA PRO A 104 3.35 8.35 -1.94
C PRO A 104 4.73 8.90 -1.59
N ALA A 105 4.77 10.11 -1.02
CA ALA A 105 6.02 10.83 -0.75
C ALA A 105 6.89 10.15 0.32
N THR A 106 6.28 9.47 1.29
CA THR A 106 7.01 8.83 2.39
C THR A 106 7.22 7.34 2.20
N MET A 107 6.55 6.74 1.21
CA MET A 107 6.77 5.34 0.83
C MET A 107 7.89 5.19 -0.21
N LEU A 108 7.91 6.02 -1.25
CA LEU A 108 8.83 5.90 -2.40
C LEU A 108 10.31 5.80 -2.03
N PRO A 109 10.85 6.55 -1.03
CA PRO A 109 12.25 6.41 -0.63
C PRO A 109 12.61 4.99 -0.16
N TYR A 110 11.74 4.33 0.61
CA TYR A 110 11.96 2.94 1.07
C TYR A 110 11.87 1.95 -0.08
N LEU A 111 10.89 2.12 -0.95
CA LEU A 111 10.73 1.27 -2.14
C LEU A 111 11.98 1.29 -3.02
N LYS A 112 12.62 2.46 -3.16
CA LYS A 112 13.90 2.59 -3.87
C LYS A 112 15.02 1.78 -3.20
N GLU A 113 15.10 1.77 -1.89
CA GLU A 113 16.11 0.98 -1.17
C GLU A 113 15.78 -0.52 -1.17
N ILE A 114 14.50 -0.90 -1.03
CA ILE A 114 14.03 -2.28 -1.17
C ILE A 114 14.44 -2.81 -2.55
N ARG A 115 14.12 -2.09 -3.65
CA ARG A 115 14.43 -2.53 -5.01
C ARG A 115 15.91 -2.82 -5.24
N LYS A 116 16.81 -2.10 -4.58
CA LYS A 116 18.26 -2.33 -4.67
C LYS A 116 18.71 -3.62 -3.98
N LYS A 117 17.91 -4.13 -3.05
CA LYS A 117 18.32 -5.24 -2.14
C LYS A 117 17.61 -6.55 -2.43
N VAL A 118 16.53 -6.54 -3.21
CA VAL A 118 15.76 -7.74 -3.58
C VAL A 118 15.82 -7.95 -5.09
N LYS A 119 15.63 -9.19 -5.55
CA LYS A 119 15.57 -9.58 -6.97
C LYS A 119 14.14 -9.88 -7.42
N CYS A 120 13.28 -10.32 -6.50
CA CYS A 120 11.87 -10.58 -6.77
C CYS A 120 11.12 -9.30 -7.15
N HIS A 121 9.85 -9.42 -7.50
CA HIS A 121 9.02 -8.25 -7.80
C HIS A 121 8.81 -7.38 -6.56
N VAL A 122 8.67 -6.06 -6.78
CA VAL A 122 8.41 -5.11 -5.70
C VAL A 122 7.02 -4.52 -5.86
N GLY A 123 6.27 -4.50 -4.74
CA GLY A 123 4.93 -3.96 -4.62
C GLY A 123 4.90 -2.58 -3.94
N ALA A 124 4.06 -1.69 -4.47
CA ALA A 124 3.89 -0.35 -3.95
C ALA A 124 2.40 0.06 -3.98
N LEU A 125 1.77 0.05 -2.81
CA LEU A 125 0.35 0.37 -2.64
C LEU A 125 0.17 1.42 -1.52
N PRO A 126 0.56 2.69 -1.75
CA PRO A 126 0.41 3.73 -0.76
C PRO A 126 -1.05 4.01 -0.43
N ILE A 127 -1.30 4.53 0.78
CA ILE A 127 -2.54 5.23 1.02
C ILE A 127 -2.52 6.56 0.24
N PRO A 128 -3.59 6.94 -0.47
CA PRO A 128 -3.59 8.17 -1.26
C PRO A 128 -3.76 9.43 -0.38
N VAL A 129 -2.85 9.63 0.56
CA VAL A 129 -2.84 10.77 1.49
C VAL A 129 -1.48 11.46 1.45
N ARG A 130 -1.47 12.80 1.52
CA ARG A 130 -0.25 13.62 1.53
C ARG A 130 0.44 13.53 2.88
N THR A 131 1.42 12.64 2.97
CA THR A 131 2.32 12.50 4.10
C THR A 131 3.65 13.21 3.82
N ASN A 132 4.45 13.48 4.83
CA ASN A 132 5.74 14.16 4.70
C ASN A 132 6.76 13.65 5.74
N LYS A 133 8.00 14.12 5.67
CA LYS A 133 9.08 13.64 6.55
C LYS A 133 8.80 13.79 8.05
N LYS A 134 8.02 14.78 8.46
CA LYS A 134 7.64 14.99 9.86
C LYS A 134 6.45 14.13 10.27
N TYR A 135 5.54 13.92 9.34
CA TYR A 135 4.30 13.17 9.54
C TYR A 135 4.24 12.07 8.49
N THR A 136 4.86 10.95 8.81
CA THR A 136 5.18 9.89 7.84
C THR A 136 4.01 8.97 7.52
N THR A 137 3.00 8.95 8.39
CA THR A 137 1.80 8.11 8.25
C THR A 137 0.53 8.96 8.32
N TRP A 138 -0.57 8.44 7.77
CA TRP A 138 -1.85 9.14 7.73
C TRP A 138 -2.46 9.39 9.11
N PHE A 139 -2.15 8.57 10.11
CA PHE A 139 -2.70 8.70 11.46
C PHE A 139 -1.86 9.57 12.40
N ASN A 140 -0.69 10.04 11.99
CA ASN A 140 0.10 11.02 12.73
C ASN A 140 0.14 12.40 12.04
N LEU A 141 -0.70 12.62 11.03
CA LEU A 141 -0.87 13.93 10.41
C LEU A 141 -1.40 14.93 11.43
N PRO A 142 -0.92 16.20 11.39
CA PRO A 142 -1.33 17.22 12.35
C PRO A 142 -2.79 17.60 12.12
N ASP A 143 -3.44 17.99 13.20
CA ASP A 143 -4.74 18.63 13.12
C ASP A 143 -4.59 19.98 12.39
N ARG A 144 -5.45 20.24 11.44
CA ARG A 144 -5.41 21.47 10.66
C ARG A 144 -6.08 22.60 11.44
N LYS A 145 -5.29 23.60 11.80
CA LYS A 145 -5.78 24.81 12.48
C LYS A 145 -6.43 25.81 11.53
N ASP A 146 -6.11 25.71 10.24
CA ASP A 146 -6.55 26.58 9.15
C ASP A 146 -7.84 26.10 8.46
N CYS A 147 -8.36 24.96 8.83
CA CYS A 147 -9.60 24.42 8.31
C CYS A 147 -10.74 24.72 9.30
N SER A 148 -11.76 25.42 8.83
CA SER A 148 -12.99 25.62 9.59
C SER A 148 -13.89 24.37 9.64
N CYS A 149 -13.44 23.26 9.06
CA CYS A 149 -14.14 21.99 9.11
C CYS A 149 -14.11 21.44 10.54
N PRO A 150 -15.26 21.35 11.22
CA PRO A 150 -15.29 20.80 12.57
C PRO A 150 -15.05 19.30 12.52
N ALA A 151 -13.78 18.88 12.67
CA ALA A 151 -13.50 17.51 12.99
C ALA A 151 -13.95 17.25 14.44
N PRO A 152 -14.70 16.19 14.74
CA PRO A 152 -14.98 15.81 16.09
C PRO A 152 -13.69 15.75 16.90
N HIS A 153 -13.65 16.47 18.02
CA HIS A 153 -12.46 16.57 18.88
C HIS A 153 -11.22 17.25 18.25
N GLY A 154 -11.37 17.99 17.14
CA GLY A 154 -10.28 18.73 16.50
C GLY A 154 -9.19 17.86 15.87
N ARG A 155 -9.41 16.57 15.65
CA ARG A 155 -8.39 15.65 15.11
C ARG A 155 -8.61 15.36 13.62
N THR A 156 -7.51 15.45 12.85
CA THR A 156 -7.52 15.11 11.42
C THR A 156 -7.83 13.63 11.20
N PHE A 157 -7.14 12.75 11.91
CA PHE A 157 -7.39 11.31 11.85
C PHE A 157 -8.37 10.89 12.96
N PRO A 158 -9.38 10.06 12.65
CA PRO A 158 -9.71 9.47 11.33
C PRO A 158 -10.76 10.27 10.53
N THR A 159 -11.24 11.39 11.00
CA THR A 159 -12.52 12.00 10.60
C THR A 159 -12.42 13.20 9.66
N ALA A 160 -11.22 13.72 9.37
CA ALA A 160 -11.04 14.92 8.55
C ALA A 160 -9.82 14.78 7.60
N LEU A 161 -9.74 13.68 6.87
CA LEU A 161 -8.63 13.39 5.95
C LEU A 161 -8.81 13.97 4.54
N GLU A 162 -10.02 14.37 4.16
CA GLU A 162 -10.36 14.82 2.80
C GLU A 162 -9.44 15.92 2.27
N PRO A 163 -9.08 16.96 3.04
CA PRO A 163 -8.16 17.99 2.55
C PRO A 163 -6.74 17.50 2.26
N LEU A 164 -6.39 16.33 2.80
CA LEU A 164 -5.07 15.72 2.67
C LEU A 164 -5.02 14.61 1.62
N LEU A 165 -6.15 14.28 0.99
CA LEU A 165 -6.19 13.25 -0.06
C LEU A 165 -5.39 13.68 -1.29
N CYS A 166 -4.61 12.75 -1.81
CA CYS A 166 -3.95 12.92 -3.10
C CYS A 166 -4.99 12.94 -4.23
N ASN A 167 -4.80 13.83 -5.17
CA ASN A 167 -5.55 13.79 -6.41
C ASN A 167 -4.98 12.74 -7.39
N ARG A 168 -5.68 12.50 -8.49
CA ARG A 168 -5.29 11.52 -9.52
C ARG A 168 -3.91 11.80 -10.14
N TYR A 169 -3.53 13.06 -10.28
CA TYR A 169 -2.25 13.43 -10.90
C TYR A 169 -1.08 13.11 -9.98
N GLU A 170 -1.25 13.31 -8.68
CA GLU A 170 -0.24 12.94 -7.67
C GLU A 170 -0.04 11.42 -7.63
N ILE A 171 -1.11 10.65 -7.70
CA ILE A 171 -1.05 9.18 -7.74
C ILE A 171 -0.47 8.70 -9.08
N GLY A 172 -0.84 9.31 -10.20
CA GLY A 172 -0.24 9.03 -11.50
C GLY A 172 1.26 9.34 -11.54
N GLN A 173 1.69 10.44 -10.91
CA GLN A 173 3.12 10.76 -10.80
C GLN A 173 3.87 9.75 -9.94
N PHE A 174 3.32 9.36 -8.79
CA PHE A 174 3.87 8.29 -7.96
C PHE A 174 4.05 6.99 -8.74
N ALA A 175 3.03 6.57 -9.50
CA ALA A 175 3.10 5.35 -10.29
C ALA A 175 4.20 5.42 -11.36
N LYS A 176 4.36 6.56 -12.04
CA LYS A 176 5.47 6.78 -12.99
C LYS A 176 6.85 6.67 -12.32
N ASP A 177 6.98 7.28 -11.14
CA ASP A 177 8.27 7.30 -10.44
C ASP A 177 8.61 5.93 -9.85
N ALA A 178 7.62 5.20 -9.33
CA ALA A 178 7.79 3.82 -8.90
C ALA A 178 8.13 2.89 -10.08
N HIS A 179 7.45 3.03 -11.21
CA HIS A 179 7.71 2.22 -12.40
C HIS A 179 9.12 2.45 -12.98
N LYS A 180 9.63 3.67 -12.96
CA LYS A 180 11.03 3.99 -13.33
C LYS A 180 12.06 3.30 -12.44
N LEU A 181 11.69 2.92 -11.22
CA LEU A 181 12.51 2.15 -10.29
C LEU A 181 12.35 0.63 -10.48
N ASP A 182 11.72 0.18 -11.56
CA ASP A 182 11.39 -1.23 -11.80
C ASP A 182 10.49 -1.83 -10.69
N ILE A 183 9.55 -1.04 -10.20
CA ILE A 183 8.49 -1.48 -9.30
C ILE A 183 7.24 -1.70 -10.14
N ASN A 184 6.75 -2.93 -10.19
CA ASN A 184 5.78 -3.38 -11.19
C ASN A 184 4.49 -4.01 -10.63
N TYR A 185 4.37 -4.16 -9.31
CA TYR A 185 3.10 -4.44 -8.64
C TYR A 185 2.58 -3.14 -7.99
N LEU A 186 1.72 -2.43 -8.72
CA LEU A 186 1.32 -1.07 -8.38
C LEU A 186 -0.17 -0.96 -8.10
N GLY A 187 -0.52 -0.19 -7.10
CA GLY A 187 -1.89 0.07 -6.73
C GLY A 187 -2.04 1.21 -5.74
N VAL A 188 -3.15 1.24 -5.05
CA VAL A 188 -3.45 2.12 -3.91
C VAL A 188 -4.11 1.30 -2.82
N CYS A 189 -3.88 1.68 -1.57
CA CYS A 189 -4.48 1.03 -0.41
C CYS A 189 -5.74 1.79 0.07
N CYS A 190 -6.00 1.83 1.37
CA CYS A 190 -7.17 2.49 1.97
C CYS A 190 -7.45 3.86 1.36
N LEU A 191 -8.73 4.27 1.28
CA LEU A 191 -9.20 5.49 0.59
C LEU A 191 -8.94 5.49 -0.93
N GLY A 192 -8.39 4.41 -1.49
CA GLY A 192 -8.29 4.20 -2.92
C GLY A 192 -9.66 4.07 -3.58
N ASN A 193 -9.76 4.49 -4.83
CA ASN A 193 -10.97 4.39 -5.62
C ASN A 193 -10.65 4.01 -7.07
N PRO A 194 -11.65 3.58 -7.87
CA PRO A 194 -11.43 3.15 -9.25
C PRO A 194 -10.76 4.19 -10.15
N VAL A 195 -10.95 5.49 -9.87
CA VAL A 195 -10.32 6.58 -10.64
C VAL A 195 -8.82 6.57 -10.40
N LEU A 196 -8.37 6.42 -9.16
CA LEU A 196 -6.94 6.38 -8.81
C LEU A 196 -6.27 5.14 -9.39
N VAL A 197 -6.91 3.97 -9.32
CA VAL A 197 -6.40 2.72 -9.93
C VAL A 197 -6.25 2.87 -11.44
N ARG A 198 -7.22 3.47 -12.11
CA ARG A 198 -7.14 3.78 -13.55
C ARG A 198 -5.95 4.70 -13.86
N GLU A 199 -5.70 5.72 -13.04
CA GLU A 199 -4.57 6.63 -13.26
C GLU A 199 -3.22 5.94 -13.02
N VAL A 200 -3.13 5.00 -12.08
CA VAL A 200 -1.94 4.13 -11.93
C VAL A 200 -1.71 3.35 -13.23
N ALA A 201 -2.73 2.68 -13.76
CA ALA A 201 -2.65 1.93 -15.01
C ALA A 201 -2.20 2.81 -16.19
N HIS A 202 -2.81 4.00 -16.35
CA HIS A 202 -2.43 4.95 -17.40
C HIS A 202 -0.99 5.45 -17.25
N ALA A 203 -0.55 5.69 -16.02
CA ALA A 203 0.78 6.21 -15.74
C ALA A 203 1.91 5.27 -16.19
N VAL A 204 1.62 3.95 -16.20
CA VAL A 204 2.55 2.90 -16.66
C VAL A 204 2.25 2.42 -18.09
N GLY A 205 1.42 3.14 -18.83
CA GLY A 205 1.16 2.89 -20.26
C GLY A 205 0.09 1.84 -20.57
N LEU A 206 -0.63 1.34 -19.56
CA LEU A 206 -1.71 0.38 -19.77
C LEU A 206 -2.98 1.08 -20.28
N LYS A 207 -3.60 0.48 -21.29
CA LYS A 207 -4.92 0.89 -21.81
C LYS A 207 -5.97 -0.04 -21.23
N VAL A 208 -6.75 0.45 -20.28
CA VAL A 208 -7.83 -0.32 -19.66
C VAL A 208 -9.19 0.09 -20.22
N PRO A 209 -10.20 -0.78 -20.23
CA PRO A 209 -11.54 -0.45 -20.76
C PRO A 209 -12.16 0.80 -20.13
N ALA A 210 -11.90 1.05 -18.85
CA ALA A 210 -12.34 2.23 -18.13
C ALA A 210 -11.71 3.55 -18.62
N SER A 211 -10.68 3.51 -19.50
CA SER A 211 -10.07 4.70 -20.10
C SER A 211 -11.05 5.54 -20.91
N LYS A 212 -12.11 4.93 -21.42
CA LYS A 212 -13.20 5.65 -22.12
C LYS A 212 -13.92 6.68 -21.25
N TYR A 213 -13.87 6.53 -19.94
CA TYR A 213 -14.47 7.46 -18.97
C TYR A 213 -13.49 8.52 -18.46
N ARG A 214 -12.27 8.57 -19.00
CA ARG A 214 -11.32 9.62 -18.66
C ARG A 214 -11.84 10.96 -19.21
N GLU A 215 -11.69 12.02 -18.44
CA GLU A 215 -12.02 13.37 -18.87
C GLU A 215 -11.20 13.79 -20.10
N LYS A 216 -11.86 14.47 -21.01
CA LYS A 216 -11.26 15.11 -22.19
C LYS A 216 -11.28 16.61 -21.96
N MET A 217 -10.18 17.14 -21.41
CA MET A 217 -10.10 18.56 -21.04
C MET A 217 -10.26 19.51 -22.22
N GLU A 218 -10.01 19.06 -23.45
CA GLU A 218 -10.31 19.80 -24.67
C GLU A 218 -11.82 20.13 -24.83
N ASN A 219 -12.68 19.35 -24.21
CA ASN A 219 -14.13 19.53 -24.21
C ASN A 219 -14.66 20.28 -22.97
N HIS A 220 -13.76 20.69 -22.06
CA HIS A 220 -14.17 21.37 -20.84
C HIS A 220 -14.75 22.76 -21.16
N PHE A 221 -15.91 23.10 -20.59
CA PHE A 221 -16.63 24.33 -20.93
C PHE A 221 -15.88 25.63 -20.57
N MET A 222 -14.94 25.59 -19.60
CA MET A 222 -14.11 26.75 -19.20
C MET A 222 -12.68 26.68 -19.74
N TYR A 223 -12.11 25.47 -19.88
CA TYR A 223 -10.68 25.28 -20.21
C TYR A 223 -10.45 24.51 -21.52
N GLY A 224 -11.51 24.24 -22.27
CA GLY A 224 -11.41 23.59 -23.59
C GLY A 224 -10.74 24.48 -24.64
N LYS A 225 -10.33 23.86 -25.75
CA LYS A 225 -9.58 24.55 -26.81
C LYS A 225 -10.32 25.69 -27.50
N ASN A 226 -11.68 25.67 -27.45
CA ASN A 226 -12.53 26.59 -28.17
C ASN A 226 -13.04 27.76 -27.30
N ILE A 227 -12.51 27.96 -26.12
CA ILE A 227 -12.92 29.06 -25.23
C ILE A 227 -11.97 30.24 -25.44
N PRO A 228 -12.51 31.45 -25.65
CA PRO A 228 -11.70 32.67 -25.71
C PRO A 228 -10.89 32.79 -24.41
N LYS A 229 -9.60 32.98 -24.54
CA LYS A 229 -8.76 33.34 -23.39
C LYS A 229 -9.13 34.75 -22.97
N HIS A 230 -9.69 34.91 -21.79
CA HIS A 230 -9.90 36.21 -21.18
C HIS A 230 -8.58 36.78 -20.69
#